data_a65a955d9d3b1140bf1dd5ca519b353f
#
_entry.id   a65a955d9d3b1140bf1dd5ca519b353f
#
_cell.length_a   1.000
_cell.length_b   1.000
_cell.length_c   1.000
_cell.angle_alpha   90.00
_cell.angle_beta   90.00
_cell.angle_gamma   90.00
#
_symmetry.space_group_name_H-M   'P 1'
#
loop_
_entity.id
_entity.type
_entity.pdbx_description
1 polymer ?
#
loop_
_entity_poly.entity_id
_entity_poly.type
_entity_poly.pdbx_seq_one_letter_code
_entity_poly.pdbx_strand_id
1 'polypeptide(L)'
;MLNKIIISIFLLFTTLYSKPVLVYEDIKELDILKYSDIYIDYTKELSINDIKENDNLFEKNNKSILSYGYAPNFDVWIRFKLKNHTNKEIERVLEYDNALTSHVTFYDLDNKKKAVKGLYFRHNDIKTVNPAFLILLKPNSEKTIYIKASSDITTMIIKLKLWESFSFFEKELKHQMILALFFGAMFILGVYNLFIYFFTKDISYLYYVVYIIGIIVHHILYVGFATIYILPQGWIEELLKLAPVIVAIPIIALAFFTKEFLNIKQYPKNNAFLNFYLILIPISIVFFLLTDEFDKHRNTLTMLLLIYLMGLTLYATIKRNKQAYFILFGWFVFLISGLTMFLSSAGIFNVYNYFPYIVEASFVSEATIFSIALANRINSLQKDKDEANKKLIINQQNETERLSKEVSLRTSDLKETLVEKELLLKELNHRVKNNMQTIVSLIRLQADEIHNEKLQDILKTIQNRINAMSHLHELLYKQDNISHVNTYEYFEALIEEVIDSYQKDVDIDLDIRANIKMEQAVYCGLILNELLTNSFKYAFPDFIGNIEIKLFKQNNQIIFHVKDNGVGFGENKKTDSLGLTLVDTLAKNQLKGNIEIKSTNGVETKIIWQDDD
;
A
#
# COMPACT_ATOMS: atom_id res chain seq x y z
N MET A 1 25.74 9.88 -95.29
CA MET A 1 25.25 10.54 -94.02
C MET A 1 23.97 9.88 -93.52
N LEU A 2 23.02 9.55 -94.38
CA LEU A 2 21.72 8.97 -93.93
C LEU A 2 21.86 7.62 -93.21
N ASN A 3 22.75 6.73 -93.64
CA ASN A 3 22.98 5.41 -93.01
C ASN A 3 23.62 5.52 -91.61
N LYS A 4 24.42 6.57 -91.35
CA LYS A 4 24.99 6.81 -89.95
C LYS A 4 23.93 7.36 -89.01
N ILE A 5 22.99 8.15 -89.52
CA ILE A 5 21.85 8.69 -88.75
C ILE A 5 20.86 7.58 -88.39
N ILE A 6 20.57 6.68 -89.35
CA ILE A 6 19.70 5.52 -89.13
C ILE A 6 20.33 4.52 -88.16
N ILE A 7 21.64 4.26 -88.28
CA ILE A 7 22.37 3.40 -87.27
C ILE A 7 22.43 4.06 -85.93
N SER A 8 22.64 5.40 -85.83
CA SER A 8 22.57 6.13 -84.59
C SER A 8 21.17 6.16 -83.93
N ILE A 9 20.11 6.27 -84.74
CA ILE A 9 18.72 6.20 -84.25
C ILE A 9 18.39 4.76 -83.87
N PHE A 10 18.87 3.73 -84.59
CA PHE A 10 18.68 2.34 -84.19
C PHE A 10 19.50 1.96 -82.91
N LEU A 11 20.66 2.53 -82.75
CA LEU A 11 21.45 2.41 -81.50
C LEU A 11 20.84 3.17 -80.27
N LEU A 12 20.12 4.29 -80.54
CA LEU A 12 19.38 5.01 -79.55
C LEU A 12 18.12 4.26 -79.04
N PHE A 13 17.49 3.47 -79.94
CA PHE A 13 16.31 2.66 -79.62
C PHE A 13 16.65 1.35 -78.88
N THR A 14 17.89 0.84 -78.96
CA THR A 14 18.27 -0.42 -78.30
C THR A 14 18.70 -0.23 -76.87
N THR A 15 18.68 0.97 -76.33
CA THR A 15 19.14 1.27 -74.91
C THR A 15 18.01 1.48 -73.92
N LEU A 16 16.72 1.35 -74.35
CA LEU A 16 15.57 1.66 -73.50
C LEU A 16 15.14 0.53 -72.55
N TYR A 17 15.64 -0.69 -72.68
CA TYR A 17 15.26 -1.82 -71.87
C TYR A 17 16.39 -2.21 -70.91
N SER A 18 16.03 -2.57 -69.63
CA SER A 18 17.00 -3.21 -68.75
C SER A 18 17.40 -4.56 -69.33
N LYS A 19 18.70 -4.87 -69.32
CA LYS A 19 19.16 -6.18 -69.79
C LYS A 19 18.61 -7.27 -68.88
N PRO A 20 18.19 -8.43 -69.43
CA PRO A 20 17.69 -9.53 -68.64
C PRO A 20 18.79 -9.98 -67.64
N VAL A 21 18.34 -10.20 -66.41
CA VAL A 21 19.19 -10.72 -65.32
C VAL A 21 19.42 -12.20 -65.57
N LEU A 22 20.66 -12.60 -65.73
CA LEU A 22 21.04 -14.00 -65.95
C LEU A 22 20.97 -14.74 -64.59
N VAL A 23 20.20 -15.81 -64.57
CA VAL A 23 20.00 -16.66 -63.41
C VAL A 23 20.75 -17.98 -63.61
N TYR A 24 21.70 -18.30 -62.72
CA TYR A 24 22.47 -19.54 -62.72
C TYR A 24 22.15 -20.36 -61.47
N GLU A 25 22.41 -21.67 -61.47
CA GLU A 25 22.11 -22.57 -60.34
C GLU A 25 22.83 -22.17 -59.02
N ASP A 26 24.06 -21.70 -59.09
CA ASP A 26 24.98 -21.39 -57.99
C ASP A 26 24.69 -20.06 -57.27
N ILE A 27 23.86 -19.21 -57.85
CA ILE A 27 23.49 -17.92 -57.26
C ILE A 27 22.49 -18.13 -56.12
N LYS A 28 22.96 -17.95 -54.88
CA LYS A 28 22.16 -18.07 -53.65
C LYS A 28 21.23 -16.88 -53.43
N GLU A 29 21.74 -15.66 -53.66
CA GLU A 29 21.00 -14.39 -53.48
C GLU A 29 21.40 -13.39 -54.55
N LEU A 30 20.43 -12.63 -55.05
CA LEU A 30 20.64 -11.55 -56.02
C LEU A 30 19.71 -10.38 -55.76
N ASP A 31 20.27 -9.16 -55.69
CA ASP A 31 19.50 -7.91 -55.63
C ASP A 31 18.91 -7.60 -57.01
N ILE A 32 17.60 -7.80 -57.13
CA ILE A 32 16.88 -7.60 -58.41
C ILE A 32 16.52 -6.14 -58.61
N LEU A 33 16.32 -5.35 -57.55
CA LEU A 33 15.83 -3.99 -57.69
C LEU A 33 16.78 -3.11 -58.50
N LYS A 34 18.09 -3.31 -58.44
CA LYS A 34 19.10 -2.60 -59.25
C LYS A 34 18.97 -2.80 -60.75
N TYR A 35 18.39 -3.90 -61.17
CA TYR A 35 18.23 -4.30 -62.55
C TYR A 35 16.80 -4.17 -63.03
N SER A 36 15.96 -3.50 -62.24
CA SER A 36 14.55 -3.27 -62.51
C SER A 36 14.31 -1.91 -63.18
N ASP A 37 13.22 -1.81 -63.92
CA ASP A 37 12.65 -0.56 -64.36
C ASP A 37 11.48 -0.19 -63.44
N ILE A 38 11.26 1.10 -63.18
CA ILE A 38 10.28 1.60 -62.22
C ILE A 38 9.38 2.61 -62.89
N TYR A 39 8.09 2.57 -62.52
CA TYR A 39 7.11 3.58 -62.84
C TYR A 39 6.28 3.96 -61.62
N ILE A 40 6.07 5.26 -61.40
CA ILE A 40 5.25 5.79 -60.31
C ILE A 40 3.88 6.17 -60.85
N ASP A 41 2.86 5.43 -60.43
CA ASP A 41 1.47 5.67 -60.80
C ASP A 41 0.79 6.58 -59.78
N TYR A 42 0.74 7.87 -60.06
CA TYR A 42 0.09 8.87 -59.21
C TYR A 42 -1.44 8.77 -59.20
N THR A 43 -2.04 8.08 -60.21
CA THR A 43 -3.50 7.90 -60.31
C THR A 43 -3.99 6.75 -59.44
N LYS A 44 -3.15 5.75 -59.18
CA LYS A 44 -3.47 4.46 -58.56
C LYS A 44 -4.46 3.59 -59.34
N GLU A 45 -4.85 4.01 -60.54
CA GLU A 45 -5.91 3.37 -61.33
C GLU A 45 -5.37 2.42 -62.39
N LEU A 46 -4.07 2.50 -62.72
CA LEU A 46 -3.51 1.71 -63.80
C LEU A 46 -3.55 0.20 -63.51
N SER A 47 -4.09 -0.53 -64.49
CA SER A 47 -4.08 -1.99 -64.46
C SER A 47 -2.80 -2.56 -65.10
N ILE A 48 -2.57 -3.87 -64.98
CA ILE A 48 -1.43 -4.55 -65.61
C ILE A 48 -1.50 -4.47 -67.17
N ASN A 49 -2.69 -4.37 -67.76
CA ASN A 49 -2.84 -4.23 -69.14
C ASN A 49 -2.40 -2.85 -69.68
N ASP A 50 -2.79 -1.79 -68.91
CA ASP A 50 -2.38 -0.41 -69.24
C ASP A 50 -0.86 -0.23 -69.12
N ILE A 51 -0.26 -0.86 -68.17
CA ILE A 51 1.19 -0.86 -67.89
C ILE A 51 1.94 -1.62 -69.00
N LYS A 52 1.38 -2.71 -69.51
CA LYS A 52 1.97 -3.52 -70.59
C LYS A 52 1.95 -2.82 -71.92
N GLU A 53 0.88 -2.08 -72.21
CA GLU A 53 0.73 -1.34 -73.46
C GLU A 53 1.61 -0.09 -73.55
N ASN A 54 2.05 0.42 -72.40
CA ASN A 54 2.81 1.65 -72.27
C ASN A 54 4.24 1.44 -71.72
N ASP A 55 5.01 0.62 -72.45
CA ASP A 55 6.40 0.27 -72.07
C ASP A 55 7.33 1.49 -71.85
N ASN A 56 7.04 2.62 -72.45
CA ASN A 56 7.83 3.86 -72.34
C ASN A 56 7.67 4.62 -71.02
N LEU A 57 6.74 4.20 -70.15
CA LEU A 57 6.54 4.81 -68.82
C LEU A 57 7.63 4.47 -67.83
N PHE A 58 8.37 3.39 -68.06
CA PHE A 58 9.34 2.89 -67.12
C PHE A 58 10.70 3.57 -67.24
N GLU A 59 11.24 3.96 -66.07
CA GLU A 59 12.60 4.49 -65.95
C GLU A 59 13.52 3.44 -65.35
N LYS A 60 14.81 3.42 -65.77
CA LYS A 60 15.82 2.50 -65.23
C LYS A 60 16.17 2.87 -63.80
N ASN A 61 16.18 1.87 -62.95
CA ASN A 61 16.64 2.01 -61.58
C ASN A 61 18.04 1.38 -61.41
N ASN A 62 18.91 2.06 -60.65
CA ASN A 62 20.23 1.57 -60.27
C ASN A 62 20.41 1.46 -58.73
N LYS A 63 19.35 1.75 -57.96
CA LYS A 63 19.36 1.72 -56.51
C LYS A 63 18.93 0.33 -55.99
N SER A 64 19.56 -0.12 -54.91
CA SER A 64 19.17 -1.34 -54.18
C SER A 64 17.98 -1.14 -53.25
N ILE A 65 17.66 0.12 -52.93
CA ILE A 65 16.60 0.48 -52.00
C ILE A 65 15.92 1.73 -52.55
N LEU A 66 14.58 1.72 -52.56
CA LEU A 66 13.76 2.88 -52.83
C LEU A 66 12.94 3.20 -51.57
N SER A 67 12.98 4.46 -51.14
CA SER A 67 12.23 4.93 -50.00
C SER A 67 11.36 6.12 -50.43
N TYR A 68 10.05 5.99 -50.24
CA TYR A 68 9.07 6.99 -50.66
C TYR A 68 8.35 7.65 -49.48
N GLY A 69 8.83 7.41 -48.28
CA GLY A 69 8.24 7.98 -47.09
C GLY A 69 6.99 7.27 -46.58
N TYR A 70 6.28 7.93 -45.69
CA TYR A 70 5.10 7.40 -45.01
C TYR A 70 3.86 7.59 -45.89
N ALA A 71 3.11 6.50 -46.13
CA ALA A 71 1.84 6.46 -46.82
C ALA A 71 1.80 7.37 -48.11
N PRO A 72 2.65 7.09 -49.12
CA PRO A 72 2.69 7.90 -50.32
C PRO A 72 1.37 7.75 -51.09
N ASN A 73 0.90 8.87 -51.69
CA ASN A 73 -0.35 8.88 -52.43
C ASN A 73 -0.15 8.45 -53.91
N PHE A 74 0.58 7.35 -54.12
CA PHE A 74 0.83 6.75 -55.44
C PHE A 74 1.19 5.27 -55.27
N ASP A 75 1.07 4.51 -56.37
CA ASP A 75 1.55 3.14 -56.45
C ASP A 75 2.88 3.09 -57.20
N VAL A 76 3.68 2.08 -56.93
CA VAL A 76 4.96 1.88 -57.59
C VAL A 76 4.92 0.56 -58.37
N TRP A 77 5.09 0.68 -59.70
CA TRP A 77 5.24 -0.46 -60.56
C TRP A 77 6.72 -0.73 -60.78
N ILE A 78 7.11 -2.02 -60.70
CA ILE A 78 8.48 -2.48 -60.84
C ILE A 78 8.44 -3.59 -61.90
N ARG A 79 9.29 -3.47 -62.91
CA ARG A 79 9.43 -4.44 -63.98
C ARG A 79 10.87 -4.92 -64.05
N PHE A 80 11.05 -6.22 -64.21
CA PHE A 80 12.36 -6.82 -64.46
C PHE A 80 12.24 -8.09 -65.28
N LYS A 81 13.35 -8.43 -65.96
CA LYS A 81 13.45 -9.62 -66.82
C LYS A 81 14.44 -10.61 -66.24
N LEU A 82 14.05 -11.88 -66.12
CA LEU A 82 14.88 -12.98 -65.69
C LEU A 82 15.15 -13.91 -66.85
N LYS A 83 16.38 -14.32 -67.07
CA LYS A 83 16.76 -15.29 -68.09
C LYS A 83 17.46 -16.48 -67.43
N ASN A 84 16.84 -17.65 -67.54
CA ASN A 84 17.49 -18.90 -67.15
C ASN A 84 18.51 -19.26 -68.19
N HIS A 85 19.78 -19.25 -67.82
CA HIS A 85 20.91 -19.59 -68.73
C HIS A 85 21.36 -21.05 -68.57
N THR A 86 20.52 -21.90 -68.01
CA THR A 86 20.81 -23.32 -67.79
C THR A 86 19.87 -24.21 -68.58
N ASN A 87 20.23 -25.48 -68.74
CA ASN A 87 19.45 -26.50 -69.43
C ASN A 87 18.41 -27.18 -68.51
N LYS A 88 18.22 -26.70 -67.30
CA LYS A 88 17.28 -27.25 -66.33
C LYS A 88 16.24 -26.19 -65.95
N GLU A 89 15.10 -26.65 -65.51
CA GLU A 89 14.14 -25.77 -64.84
C GLU A 89 14.69 -25.31 -63.48
N ILE A 90 14.63 -23.99 -63.23
CA ILE A 90 15.13 -23.39 -62.00
C ILE A 90 13.95 -22.80 -61.23
N GLU A 91 13.83 -23.18 -59.96
CA GLU A 91 12.93 -22.55 -58.99
C GLU A 91 13.66 -21.46 -58.24
N ARG A 92 13.04 -20.29 -58.08
CA ARG A 92 13.54 -19.14 -57.35
C ARG A 92 12.44 -18.52 -56.50
N VAL A 93 12.81 -17.93 -55.37
CA VAL A 93 11.92 -17.17 -54.52
C VAL A 93 12.25 -15.69 -54.64
N LEU A 94 11.26 -14.92 -55.09
CA LEU A 94 11.32 -13.46 -55.08
C LEU A 94 10.82 -12.96 -53.74
N GLU A 95 11.67 -12.35 -52.97
CA GLU A 95 11.35 -11.70 -51.71
C GLU A 95 11.18 -10.20 -51.90
N TYR A 96 10.06 -9.66 -51.46
CA TYR A 96 9.86 -8.23 -51.22
C TYR A 96 10.20 -7.96 -49.73
N ASP A 97 11.41 -7.45 -49.45
CA ASP A 97 12.00 -7.36 -48.10
C ASP A 97 11.43 -6.17 -47.31
N ASN A 98 10.10 -6.17 -47.11
CA ASN A 98 9.36 -5.26 -46.24
C ASN A 98 7.98 -5.84 -45.90
N ALA A 99 7.79 -6.33 -44.70
CA ALA A 99 6.54 -6.91 -44.23
C ALA A 99 5.40 -5.87 -44.08
N LEU A 100 5.73 -4.58 -44.00
CA LEU A 100 4.79 -3.51 -43.70
C LEU A 100 4.09 -2.91 -44.92
N THR A 101 4.52 -3.25 -46.16
CA THR A 101 3.85 -2.75 -47.35
C THR A 101 2.43 -3.28 -47.42
N SER A 102 1.43 -2.39 -47.58
CA SER A 102 0.01 -2.75 -47.54
C SER A 102 -0.36 -3.81 -48.57
N HIS A 103 0.02 -3.57 -49.81
CA HIS A 103 -0.24 -4.45 -50.94
C HIS A 103 0.99 -4.64 -51.82
N VAL A 104 1.37 -5.87 -52.06
CA VAL A 104 2.40 -6.27 -53.03
C VAL A 104 1.78 -7.25 -54.01
N THR A 105 1.48 -6.79 -55.20
CA THR A 105 0.87 -7.62 -56.22
C THR A 105 1.93 -8.09 -57.20
N PHE A 106 2.06 -9.37 -57.35
CA PHE A 106 2.95 -10.06 -58.28
C PHE A 106 2.19 -10.50 -59.53
N TYR A 107 2.75 -10.23 -60.69
CA TYR A 107 2.22 -10.65 -61.98
C TYR A 107 3.28 -11.43 -62.75
N ASP A 108 2.96 -12.69 -63.06
CA ASP A 108 3.66 -13.54 -64.03
C ASP A 108 2.74 -13.77 -65.23
N LEU A 109 2.96 -12.98 -66.26
CA LEU A 109 2.07 -12.97 -67.46
C LEU A 109 2.16 -14.27 -68.27
N ASP A 110 3.32 -14.93 -68.27
CA ASP A 110 3.53 -16.16 -69.04
C ASP A 110 2.71 -17.31 -68.46
N ASN A 111 2.62 -17.38 -67.14
CA ASN A 111 1.83 -18.40 -66.46
C ASN A 111 0.44 -17.91 -66.02
N LYS A 112 0.02 -16.70 -66.48
CA LYS A 112 -1.24 -16.04 -66.08
C LYS A 112 -1.44 -16.03 -64.53
N LYS A 113 -0.34 -15.97 -63.77
CA LYS A 113 -0.37 -15.99 -62.33
C LYS A 113 -0.40 -14.57 -61.76
N LYS A 114 -1.41 -14.33 -60.93
CA LYS A 114 -1.52 -13.12 -60.11
C LYS A 114 -1.55 -13.55 -58.67
N ALA A 115 -0.69 -12.97 -57.83
CA ALA A 115 -0.70 -13.21 -56.40
C ALA A 115 -0.59 -11.87 -55.66
N VAL A 116 -1.40 -11.69 -54.62
CA VAL A 116 -1.37 -10.48 -53.76
C VAL A 116 -0.90 -10.91 -52.39
N LYS A 117 0.13 -10.25 -51.92
CA LYS A 117 0.68 -10.41 -50.55
C LYS A 117 0.94 -9.03 -49.94
N GLY A 118 1.26 -8.97 -48.67
CA GLY A 118 1.52 -7.73 -47.96
C GLY A 118 0.85 -7.71 -46.61
N LEU A 119 0.86 -6.56 -45.97
CA LEU A 119 0.37 -6.40 -44.60
C LEU A 119 -1.09 -6.83 -44.42
N TYR A 120 -1.96 -6.54 -45.42
CA TYR A 120 -3.39 -6.88 -45.35
C TYR A 120 -3.72 -8.32 -45.77
N PHE A 121 -2.77 -9.04 -46.36
CA PHE A 121 -3.01 -10.36 -46.94
C PHE A 121 -2.24 -11.45 -46.18
N ARG A 122 -2.97 -12.45 -45.69
CA ARG A 122 -2.36 -13.63 -45.11
C ARG A 122 -1.62 -14.45 -46.15
N HIS A 123 -0.38 -14.82 -45.84
CA HIS A 123 0.41 -15.70 -46.70
C HIS A 123 -0.08 -17.15 -46.57
N ASN A 124 -0.97 -17.57 -47.44
CA ASN A 124 -1.56 -18.92 -47.34
C ASN A 124 -0.65 -20.02 -47.92
N ASP A 125 0.19 -19.66 -48.89
CA ASP A 125 1.00 -20.64 -49.64
C ASP A 125 2.33 -20.94 -48.94
N ILE A 126 3.02 -19.90 -48.46
CA ILE A 126 4.31 -19.98 -47.79
C ILE A 126 4.27 -19.02 -46.57
N LYS A 127 4.45 -19.57 -45.39
CA LYS A 127 4.47 -18.78 -44.15
C LYS A 127 5.80 -18.05 -44.00
N THR A 128 5.90 -16.87 -44.57
CA THR A 128 7.08 -16.01 -44.52
C THR A 128 6.76 -14.66 -43.90
N VAL A 129 7.73 -14.08 -43.22
CA VAL A 129 7.58 -12.75 -42.59
C VAL A 129 7.41 -11.68 -43.67
N ASN A 130 8.28 -11.71 -44.67
CA ASN A 130 8.17 -10.82 -45.85
C ASN A 130 7.33 -11.44 -46.97
N PRO A 131 6.64 -10.64 -47.82
CA PRO A 131 6.02 -11.14 -49.03
C PRO A 131 7.02 -11.86 -49.94
N ALA A 132 6.75 -13.13 -50.24
CA ALA A 132 7.63 -13.95 -51.05
C ALA A 132 6.81 -14.69 -52.14
N PHE A 133 7.33 -14.74 -53.36
CA PHE A 133 6.65 -15.30 -54.51
C PHE A 133 7.55 -16.34 -55.20
N LEU A 134 6.99 -17.49 -55.50
CA LEU A 134 7.68 -18.57 -56.19
C LEU A 134 7.68 -18.32 -57.68
N ILE A 135 8.87 -18.35 -58.34
CA ILE A 135 9.07 -18.17 -59.77
C ILE A 135 9.72 -19.44 -60.32
N LEU A 136 9.07 -20.02 -61.31
CA LEU A 136 9.61 -21.14 -62.10
C LEU A 136 10.13 -20.62 -63.44
N LEU A 137 11.39 -20.87 -63.74
CA LEU A 137 12.08 -20.48 -64.94
C LEU A 137 12.41 -21.73 -65.78
N LYS A 138 11.75 -21.87 -66.94
CA LYS A 138 12.02 -22.98 -67.87
C LYS A 138 13.46 -22.93 -68.41
N PRO A 139 14.02 -24.03 -68.89
CA PRO A 139 15.35 -24.04 -69.49
C PRO A 139 15.49 -23.03 -70.63
N ASN A 140 16.60 -22.27 -70.59
CA ASN A 140 16.94 -21.30 -71.64
C ASN A 140 15.81 -20.28 -72.01
N SER A 141 14.89 -20.02 -71.07
CA SER A 141 13.77 -19.09 -71.29
C SER A 141 14.02 -17.74 -70.62
N GLU A 142 13.39 -16.72 -71.15
CA GLU A 142 13.32 -15.38 -70.54
C GLU A 142 11.90 -15.14 -70.08
N LYS A 143 11.78 -14.48 -68.89
CA LYS A 143 10.49 -14.19 -68.27
C LYS A 143 10.45 -12.75 -67.80
N THR A 144 9.37 -12.02 -68.09
CA THR A 144 9.15 -10.67 -67.55
C THR A 144 8.18 -10.74 -66.38
N ILE A 145 8.58 -10.14 -65.26
CA ILE A 145 7.81 -10.07 -64.02
C ILE A 145 7.46 -8.61 -63.74
N TYR A 146 6.23 -8.40 -63.26
CA TYR A 146 5.80 -7.09 -62.76
C TYR A 146 5.39 -7.20 -61.29
N ILE A 147 5.76 -6.19 -60.52
CA ILE A 147 5.36 -6.00 -59.11
C ILE A 147 4.67 -4.65 -59.01
N LYS A 148 3.48 -4.61 -58.42
CA LYS A 148 2.80 -3.39 -57.99
C LYS A 148 2.87 -3.30 -56.48
N ALA A 149 3.49 -2.24 -55.96
CA ALA A 149 3.58 -1.98 -54.53
C ALA A 149 2.75 -0.75 -54.13
N SER A 150 1.93 -0.87 -53.09
CA SER A 150 1.07 0.17 -52.55
C SER A 150 1.15 0.20 -51.03
N SER A 151 1.22 1.38 -50.44
CA SER A 151 1.27 1.51 -48.99
C SER A 151 0.40 2.66 -48.52
N ASP A 152 -0.65 2.34 -47.73
CA ASP A 152 -1.67 3.30 -47.34
C ASP A 152 -1.39 3.92 -45.95
N ILE A 153 -0.75 3.18 -45.06
CA ILE A 153 -0.63 3.55 -43.65
C ILE A 153 0.78 3.34 -43.05
N THR A 154 1.74 2.91 -43.89
CA THR A 154 3.10 2.62 -43.44
C THR A 154 4.13 3.25 -44.38
N THR A 155 5.40 3.23 -43.96
CA THR A 155 6.50 3.72 -44.80
C THR A 155 6.72 2.78 -45.99
N MET A 156 6.66 3.29 -47.21
CA MET A 156 6.96 2.52 -48.43
C MET A 156 8.48 2.47 -48.63
N ILE A 157 9.06 1.34 -48.31
CA ILE A 157 10.46 1.00 -48.61
C ILE A 157 10.44 -0.25 -49.46
N ILE A 158 11.06 -0.18 -50.65
CA ILE A 158 11.09 -1.27 -51.62
C ILE A 158 12.51 -1.83 -51.67
N LYS A 159 12.59 -3.13 -51.46
CA LYS A 159 13.79 -3.97 -51.70
C LYS A 159 13.31 -5.26 -52.33
N LEU A 160 13.96 -5.70 -53.39
CA LEU A 160 13.64 -6.95 -54.08
C LEU A 160 14.86 -7.83 -54.17
N LYS A 161 14.75 -9.04 -53.66
CA LYS A 161 15.81 -10.05 -53.67
C LYS A 161 15.30 -11.33 -54.32
N LEU A 162 16.13 -11.90 -55.18
CA LEU A 162 15.88 -13.22 -55.79
C LEU A 162 16.78 -14.24 -55.09
N TRP A 163 16.17 -15.25 -54.54
CA TRP A 163 16.84 -16.27 -53.75
C TRP A 163 16.79 -17.63 -54.44
N GLU A 164 17.81 -18.44 -54.19
CA GLU A 164 17.71 -19.88 -54.34
C GLU A 164 16.76 -20.42 -53.24
N SER A 165 15.85 -21.36 -53.61
CA SER A 165 14.77 -21.78 -52.72
C SER A 165 15.27 -22.30 -51.36
N PHE A 166 16.30 -23.14 -51.35
CA PHE A 166 16.85 -23.67 -50.10
C PHE A 166 17.47 -22.56 -49.20
N SER A 167 18.27 -21.70 -49.83
CA SER A 167 18.90 -20.56 -49.12
C SER A 167 17.88 -19.58 -48.54
N PHE A 168 16.76 -19.38 -49.26
CA PHE A 168 15.66 -18.56 -48.74
C PHE A 168 15.01 -19.16 -47.50
N PHE A 169 14.65 -20.44 -47.55
CA PHE A 169 14.02 -21.08 -46.37
C PHE A 169 14.96 -21.21 -45.18
N GLU A 170 16.26 -21.42 -45.40
CA GLU A 170 17.26 -21.38 -44.33
C GLU A 170 17.33 -19.99 -43.66
N LYS A 171 17.38 -18.93 -44.45
CA LYS A 171 17.33 -17.54 -43.98
C LYS A 171 16.03 -17.26 -43.23
N GLU A 172 14.90 -17.65 -43.76
CA GLU A 172 13.58 -17.41 -43.19
C GLU A 172 13.41 -18.15 -41.84
N LEU A 173 13.85 -19.40 -41.77
CA LEU A 173 13.84 -20.18 -40.52
C LEU A 173 14.66 -19.50 -39.43
N LYS A 174 15.90 -19.05 -39.75
CA LYS A 174 16.74 -18.29 -38.81
C LYS A 174 16.08 -17.00 -38.36
N HIS A 175 15.43 -16.29 -39.31
CA HIS A 175 14.74 -15.05 -38.98
C HIS A 175 13.57 -15.27 -38.02
N GLN A 176 12.71 -16.25 -38.30
CA GLN A 176 11.58 -16.58 -37.44
C GLN A 176 12.03 -17.09 -36.04
N MET A 177 13.12 -17.88 -35.98
CA MET A 177 13.70 -18.36 -34.74
C MET A 177 14.20 -17.20 -33.88
N ILE A 178 14.90 -16.22 -34.47
CA ILE A 178 15.40 -15.05 -33.74
C ILE A 178 14.24 -14.19 -33.22
N LEU A 179 13.19 -13.99 -34.03
CA LEU A 179 11.98 -13.28 -33.58
C LEU A 179 11.27 -14.03 -32.44
N ALA A 180 11.18 -15.36 -32.53
CA ALA A 180 10.59 -16.17 -31.46
C ALA A 180 11.41 -16.08 -30.14
N LEU A 181 12.74 -16.08 -30.23
CA LEU A 181 13.63 -15.86 -29.08
C LEU A 181 13.45 -14.46 -28.49
N PHE A 182 13.35 -13.44 -29.35
CA PHE A 182 13.06 -12.06 -28.92
C PHE A 182 11.74 -11.97 -28.15
N PHE A 183 10.63 -12.46 -28.73
CA PHE A 183 9.32 -12.43 -28.06
C PHE A 183 9.32 -13.26 -26.77
N GLY A 184 9.98 -14.42 -26.76
CA GLY A 184 10.14 -15.25 -25.58
C GLY A 184 10.91 -14.53 -24.47
N ALA A 185 12.03 -13.87 -24.80
CA ALA A 185 12.82 -13.10 -23.84
C ALA A 185 12.01 -11.94 -23.25
N MET A 186 11.33 -11.15 -24.09
CA MET A 186 10.47 -10.05 -23.64
C MET A 186 9.31 -10.54 -22.77
N PHE A 187 8.68 -11.65 -23.14
CA PHE A 187 7.62 -12.26 -22.36
C PHE A 187 8.09 -12.71 -20.98
N ILE A 188 9.24 -13.40 -20.91
CA ILE A 188 9.83 -13.83 -19.63
C ILE A 188 10.16 -12.62 -18.75
N LEU A 189 10.73 -11.56 -19.32
CA LEU A 189 11.01 -10.32 -18.59
C LEU A 189 9.72 -9.66 -18.08
N GLY A 190 8.65 -9.67 -18.88
CA GLY A 190 7.34 -9.18 -18.46
C GLY A 190 6.76 -9.97 -17.28
N VAL A 191 6.76 -11.31 -17.39
CA VAL A 191 6.29 -12.21 -16.33
C VAL A 191 7.14 -12.05 -15.06
N TYR A 192 8.46 -12.00 -15.17
CA TYR A 192 9.36 -11.78 -14.05
C TYR A 192 9.04 -10.48 -13.29
N ASN A 193 8.89 -9.37 -14.00
CA ASN A 193 8.56 -8.08 -13.39
C ASN A 193 7.14 -8.06 -12.80
N LEU A 194 6.19 -8.78 -13.41
CA LEU A 194 4.84 -8.94 -12.88
C LEU A 194 4.85 -9.69 -11.54
N PHE A 195 5.61 -10.76 -11.42
CA PHE A 195 5.79 -11.47 -10.15
C PHE A 195 6.38 -10.55 -9.08
N ILE A 196 7.42 -9.78 -9.43
CA ILE A 196 8.00 -8.83 -8.47
C ILE A 196 6.97 -7.80 -8.01
N TYR A 197 6.12 -7.30 -8.92
CA TYR A 197 5.01 -6.41 -8.54
C TYR A 197 4.10 -7.03 -7.48
N PHE A 198 3.71 -8.30 -7.62
CA PHE A 198 2.84 -8.95 -6.63
C PHE A 198 3.47 -9.05 -5.24
N PHE A 199 4.78 -9.21 -5.15
CA PHE A 199 5.50 -9.26 -3.87
C PHE A 199 5.78 -7.88 -3.28
N THR A 200 6.19 -6.92 -4.11
CA THR A 200 6.65 -5.61 -3.64
C THR A 200 5.54 -4.57 -3.55
N LYS A 201 4.45 -4.74 -4.35
CA LYS A 201 3.38 -3.76 -4.56
C LYS A 201 3.87 -2.40 -5.07
N ASP A 202 5.11 -2.30 -5.58
CA ASP A 202 5.61 -1.07 -6.20
C ASP A 202 5.00 -0.92 -7.61
N ILE A 203 4.18 0.08 -7.77
CA ILE A 203 3.43 0.38 -9.00
C ILE A 203 4.34 0.59 -10.23
N SER A 204 5.62 0.95 -10.01
CA SER A 204 6.58 1.13 -11.09
C SER A 204 6.76 -0.15 -11.90
N TYR A 205 6.70 -1.32 -11.24
CA TYR A 205 6.77 -2.62 -11.93
C TYR A 205 5.56 -2.86 -12.82
N LEU A 206 4.36 -2.49 -12.36
CA LEU A 206 3.15 -2.66 -13.17
C LEU A 206 3.19 -1.80 -14.43
N TYR A 207 3.57 -0.52 -14.31
CA TYR A 207 3.74 0.35 -15.47
C TYR A 207 4.79 -0.19 -16.44
N TYR A 208 5.86 -0.75 -15.91
CA TYR A 208 6.90 -1.36 -16.71
C TYR A 208 6.44 -2.64 -17.43
N VAL A 209 5.64 -3.48 -16.78
CA VAL A 209 5.01 -4.66 -17.41
C VAL A 209 4.09 -4.23 -18.56
N VAL A 210 3.27 -3.20 -18.35
CA VAL A 210 2.39 -2.66 -19.41
C VAL A 210 3.23 -2.13 -20.59
N TYR A 211 4.36 -1.49 -20.31
CA TYR A 211 5.31 -1.05 -21.33
C TYR A 211 5.84 -2.25 -22.14
N ILE A 212 6.35 -3.30 -21.49
CA ILE A 212 6.86 -4.51 -22.15
C ILE A 212 5.78 -5.16 -23.03
N ILE A 213 4.57 -5.36 -22.48
CA ILE A 213 3.44 -5.93 -23.23
C ILE A 213 3.10 -5.05 -24.43
N GLY A 214 3.08 -3.74 -24.25
CA GLY A 214 2.85 -2.79 -25.33
C GLY A 214 3.88 -2.89 -26.44
N ILE A 215 5.17 -3.02 -26.10
CA ILE A 215 6.25 -3.25 -27.07
C ILE A 215 6.07 -4.59 -27.79
N ILE A 216 5.74 -5.67 -27.09
CA ILE A 216 5.47 -6.98 -27.71
C ILE A 216 4.34 -6.85 -28.74
N VAL A 217 3.20 -6.26 -28.34
CA VAL A 217 2.03 -6.08 -29.22
C VAL A 217 2.37 -5.22 -30.43
N HIS A 218 3.04 -4.10 -30.21
CA HIS A 218 3.48 -3.23 -31.31
C HIS A 218 4.44 -3.97 -32.25
N HIS A 219 5.45 -4.64 -31.72
CA HIS A 219 6.51 -5.24 -32.54
C HIS A 219 6.04 -6.47 -33.31
N ILE A 220 5.16 -7.29 -32.72
CA ILE A 220 4.57 -8.47 -33.41
C ILE A 220 3.72 -8.08 -34.63
N LEU A 221 3.08 -6.90 -34.59
CA LEU A 221 2.39 -6.30 -35.71
C LEU A 221 3.38 -5.70 -36.70
N TYR A 222 4.39 -4.98 -36.20
CA TYR A 222 5.40 -4.30 -37.01
C TYR A 222 6.22 -5.25 -37.87
N VAL A 223 6.63 -6.41 -37.38
CA VAL A 223 7.38 -7.40 -38.15
C VAL A 223 6.48 -8.31 -39.02
N GLY A 224 5.15 -8.11 -39.02
CA GLY A 224 4.22 -8.94 -39.78
C GLY A 224 3.95 -10.35 -39.19
N PHE A 225 4.51 -10.67 -38.03
CA PHE A 225 4.36 -11.99 -37.38
C PHE A 225 2.91 -12.27 -36.96
N ALA A 226 2.18 -11.22 -36.58
CA ALA A 226 0.77 -11.31 -36.21
C ALA A 226 -0.11 -11.80 -37.37
N THR A 227 0.14 -11.34 -38.61
CA THR A 227 -0.65 -11.71 -39.79
C THR A 227 -0.46 -13.15 -40.19
N ILE A 228 0.71 -13.73 -39.87
CA ILE A 228 1.05 -15.12 -40.25
C ILE A 228 0.48 -16.13 -39.25
N TYR A 229 0.56 -15.83 -37.95
CA TYR A 229 0.35 -16.83 -36.89
C TYR A 229 -0.83 -16.56 -35.96
N ILE A 230 -1.24 -15.29 -35.83
CA ILE A 230 -2.16 -14.90 -34.74
C ILE A 230 -3.50 -14.41 -35.27
N LEU A 231 -3.48 -13.51 -36.28
CA LEU A 231 -4.67 -12.81 -36.70
C LEU A 231 -5.41 -13.57 -37.82
N PRO A 232 -6.75 -13.64 -37.77
CA PRO A 232 -7.55 -14.06 -38.91
C PRO A 232 -7.39 -13.09 -40.09
N GLN A 233 -7.68 -13.56 -41.30
CA GLN A 233 -7.67 -12.73 -42.49
C GLN A 233 -8.67 -11.55 -42.35
N GLY A 234 -8.26 -10.36 -42.75
CA GLY A 234 -9.07 -9.13 -42.69
C GLY A 234 -9.01 -8.39 -41.35
N TRP A 235 -8.60 -9.03 -40.23
CA TRP A 235 -8.53 -8.36 -38.92
C TRP A 235 -7.41 -7.34 -38.82
N ILE A 236 -6.36 -7.49 -39.60
CA ILE A 236 -5.21 -6.58 -39.57
C ILE A 236 -5.60 -5.15 -39.98
N GLU A 237 -6.50 -5.00 -40.93
CA GLU A 237 -6.97 -3.69 -41.38
C GLU A 237 -7.68 -2.93 -40.28
N GLU A 238 -8.58 -3.60 -39.52
CA GLU A 238 -9.26 -3.00 -38.38
C GLU A 238 -8.30 -2.68 -37.23
N LEU A 239 -7.32 -3.55 -37.00
CA LEU A 239 -6.32 -3.33 -35.95
C LEU A 239 -5.41 -2.15 -36.27
N LEU A 240 -5.10 -1.91 -37.56
CA LEU A 240 -4.25 -0.80 -37.96
C LEU A 240 -4.96 0.56 -37.86
N LYS A 241 -6.29 0.61 -37.88
CA LYS A 241 -7.04 1.82 -37.50
C LYS A 241 -6.76 2.21 -36.05
N LEU A 242 -6.47 1.21 -35.17
CA LEU A 242 -6.10 1.42 -33.79
C LEU A 242 -4.58 1.68 -33.58
N ALA A 243 -3.81 1.84 -34.69
CA ALA A 243 -2.35 2.06 -34.58
C ALA A 243 -1.96 3.22 -33.65
N PRO A 244 -2.69 4.37 -33.59
CA PRO A 244 -2.38 5.43 -32.61
C PRO A 244 -2.45 4.94 -31.16
N VAL A 245 -3.42 4.06 -30.85
CA VAL A 245 -3.57 3.46 -29.50
C VAL A 245 -2.43 2.49 -29.23
N ILE A 246 -2.11 1.62 -30.19
CA ILE A 246 -1.07 0.58 -30.06
C ILE A 246 0.31 1.21 -29.83
N VAL A 247 0.60 2.34 -30.48
CA VAL A 247 1.85 3.08 -30.30
C VAL A 247 1.86 3.87 -28.97
N ALA A 248 0.73 4.46 -28.59
CA ALA A 248 0.66 5.34 -27.44
C ALA A 248 0.69 4.57 -26.11
N ILE A 249 0.08 3.40 -26.01
CA ILE A 249 0.01 2.61 -24.76
C ILE A 249 1.41 2.37 -24.15
N PRO A 250 2.39 1.80 -24.85
CA PRO A 250 3.72 1.59 -24.30
C PRO A 250 4.40 2.91 -23.90
N ILE A 251 4.24 3.99 -24.67
CA ILE A 251 4.86 5.28 -24.39
C ILE A 251 4.23 5.95 -23.15
N ILE A 252 2.90 5.86 -23.00
CA ILE A 252 2.20 6.33 -21.79
C ILE A 252 2.64 5.51 -20.56
N ALA A 253 2.73 4.19 -20.72
CA ALA A 253 3.21 3.33 -19.64
C ALA A 253 4.66 3.65 -19.25
N LEU A 254 5.54 3.90 -20.22
CA LEU A 254 6.91 4.36 -19.99
C LEU A 254 6.94 5.74 -19.28
N ALA A 255 6.01 6.63 -19.59
CA ALA A 255 5.91 7.93 -18.93
C ALA A 255 5.49 7.78 -17.45
N PHE A 256 4.50 6.94 -17.15
CA PHE A 256 4.13 6.62 -15.77
C PHE A 256 5.27 5.90 -15.02
N PHE A 257 5.93 4.95 -15.68
CA PHE A 257 7.12 4.30 -15.14
C PHE A 257 8.20 5.32 -14.77
N THR A 258 8.58 6.18 -15.72
CA THR A 258 9.60 7.22 -15.51
C THR A 258 9.22 8.17 -14.37
N LYS A 259 7.93 8.57 -14.32
CA LYS A 259 7.39 9.44 -13.27
C LYS A 259 7.56 8.86 -11.87
N GLU A 260 7.17 7.62 -11.67
CA GLU A 260 7.24 6.96 -10.35
C GLU A 260 8.67 6.49 -10.05
N PHE A 261 9.39 5.96 -11.03
CA PHE A 261 10.75 5.47 -10.83
C PHE A 261 11.73 6.58 -10.46
N LEU A 262 11.65 7.75 -11.11
CA LEU A 262 12.49 8.92 -10.83
C LEU A 262 11.94 9.81 -9.70
N ASN A 263 10.77 9.47 -9.15
CA ASN A 263 10.06 10.32 -8.18
C ASN A 263 9.93 11.79 -8.65
N ILE A 264 9.32 11.96 -9.84
CA ILE A 264 9.20 13.28 -10.50
C ILE A 264 8.39 14.28 -9.65
N LYS A 265 7.62 13.83 -8.67
CA LYS A 265 6.89 14.69 -7.71
C LYS A 265 7.81 15.70 -7.01
N GLN A 266 9.11 15.36 -6.83
CA GLN A 266 10.11 16.29 -6.29
C GLN A 266 10.42 17.48 -7.23
N TYR A 267 9.99 17.44 -8.51
CA TYR A 267 10.16 18.49 -9.52
C TYR A 267 8.79 19.03 -9.96
N PRO A 268 8.15 19.93 -9.20
CA PRO A 268 6.72 20.26 -9.38
C PRO A 268 6.37 20.78 -10.77
N LYS A 269 7.22 21.61 -11.39
CA LYS A 269 7.00 22.14 -12.75
C LYS A 269 7.00 21.02 -13.80
N ASN A 270 7.98 20.14 -13.74
CA ASN A 270 8.10 19.01 -14.67
C ASN A 270 6.97 17.98 -14.45
N ASN A 271 6.58 17.77 -13.19
CA ASN A 271 5.45 16.89 -12.89
C ASN A 271 4.12 17.42 -13.43
N ALA A 272 3.88 18.74 -13.30
CA ALA A 272 2.67 19.38 -13.84
C ALA A 272 2.63 19.29 -15.38
N PHE A 273 3.77 19.54 -16.05
CA PHE A 273 3.87 19.45 -17.49
C PHE A 273 3.69 18.01 -17.99
N LEU A 274 4.30 17.01 -17.32
CA LEU A 274 4.11 15.62 -17.66
C LEU A 274 2.64 15.18 -17.50
N ASN A 275 1.99 15.59 -16.41
CA ASN A 275 0.57 15.29 -16.21
C ASN A 275 -0.31 15.92 -17.29
N PHE A 276 -0.03 17.16 -17.70
CA PHE A 276 -0.73 17.79 -18.82
C PHE A 276 -0.57 16.98 -20.10
N TYR A 277 0.65 16.52 -20.40
CA TYR A 277 0.92 15.70 -21.58
C TYR A 277 0.18 14.36 -21.55
N LEU A 278 0.15 13.70 -20.38
CA LEU A 278 -0.56 12.43 -20.18
C LEU A 278 -2.08 12.56 -20.36
N ILE A 279 -2.64 13.76 -20.20
CA ILE A 279 -4.05 14.05 -20.51
C ILE A 279 -4.22 14.36 -22.00
N LEU A 280 -3.28 15.08 -22.59
CA LEU A 280 -3.36 15.52 -23.98
C LEU A 280 -3.28 14.36 -24.98
N ILE A 281 -2.46 13.33 -24.70
CA ILE A 281 -2.29 12.19 -25.60
C ILE A 281 -3.58 11.40 -25.82
N PRO A 282 -4.33 10.94 -24.79
CA PRO A 282 -5.62 10.27 -25.00
C PRO A 282 -6.61 11.13 -25.79
N ILE A 283 -6.64 12.43 -25.54
CA ILE A 283 -7.50 13.36 -26.28
C ILE A 283 -7.09 13.39 -27.76
N SER A 284 -5.78 13.46 -28.06
CA SER A 284 -5.29 13.42 -29.44
C SER A 284 -5.60 12.09 -30.15
N ILE A 285 -5.51 10.97 -29.42
CA ILE A 285 -5.86 9.64 -29.96
C ILE A 285 -7.33 9.62 -30.39
N VAL A 286 -8.23 10.07 -29.52
CA VAL A 286 -9.66 10.14 -29.85
C VAL A 286 -9.89 11.03 -31.08
N PHE A 287 -9.20 12.17 -31.15
CA PHE A 287 -9.27 13.04 -32.33
C PHE A 287 -8.84 12.33 -33.61
N PHE A 288 -7.70 11.64 -33.59
CA PHE A 288 -7.20 10.90 -34.79
C PHE A 288 -7.99 9.63 -35.13
N LEU A 289 -8.74 9.07 -34.19
CA LEU A 289 -9.67 7.97 -34.46
C LEU A 289 -10.98 8.44 -35.12
N LEU A 290 -11.31 9.73 -34.93
CA LEU A 290 -12.53 10.32 -35.47
C LEU A 290 -12.31 11.08 -36.79
N THR A 291 -11.04 11.38 -37.14
CA THR A 291 -10.69 12.20 -38.30
C THR A 291 -9.54 11.57 -39.06
N ASP A 292 -9.76 11.28 -40.35
CA ASP A 292 -8.73 10.70 -41.25
C ASP A 292 -7.79 11.77 -41.85
N GLU A 293 -8.13 13.06 -41.72
CA GLU A 293 -7.43 14.15 -42.44
C GLU A 293 -5.97 14.37 -41.99
N PHE A 294 -5.60 13.97 -40.78
CA PHE A 294 -4.29 14.24 -40.18
C PHE A 294 -3.46 12.99 -39.86
N ASP A 295 -3.76 11.86 -40.48
CA ASP A 295 -3.12 10.57 -40.21
C ASP A 295 -1.59 10.59 -40.21
N LYS A 296 -0.97 11.43 -41.05
CA LYS A 296 0.48 11.60 -41.07
C LYS A 296 1.08 12.15 -39.77
N HIS A 297 0.27 12.84 -38.96
CA HIS A 297 0.69 13.50 -37.72
C HIS A 297 0.25 12.75 -36.45
N ARG A 298 -0.47 11.64 -36.59
CA ARG A 298 -1.09 10.90 -35.48
C ARG A 298 -0.11 10.48 -34.36
N ASN A 299 1.16 10.25 -34.69
CA ASN A 299 2.18 9.84 -33.73
C ASN A 299 3.06 11.00 -33.24
N THR A 300 2.83 12.24 -33.69
CA THR A 300 3.72 13.37 -33.38
C THR A 300 3.76 13.68 -31.90
N LEU A 301 2.61 13.70 -31.21
CA LEU A 301 2.55 13.96 -29.77
C LEU A 301 3.22 12.88 -28.94
N THR A 302 3.08 11.61 -29.32
CA THR A 302 3.74 10.49 -28.65
C THR A 302 5.26 10.55 -28.83
N MET A 303 5.74 10.91 -30.02
CA MET A 303 7.17 11.14 -30.27
C MET A 303 7.72 12.32 -29.44
N LEU A 304 6.99 13.43 -29.38
CA LEU A 304 7.38 14.58 -28.57
C LEU A 304 7.41 14.22 -27.07
N LEU A 305 6.47 13.39 -26.58
CA LEU A 305 6.52 12.86 -25.20
C LEU A 305 7.80 12.07 -24.97
N LEU A 306 8.19 11.20 -25.92
CA LEU A 306 9.40 10.38 -25.82
C LEU A 306 10.66 11.27 -25.68
N ILE A 307 10.76 12.32 -26.52
CA ILE A 307 11.84 13.32 -26.43
C ILE A 307 11.81 14.05 -25.08
N TYR A 308 10.62 14.40 -24.61
CA TYR A 308 10.46 15.04 -23.30
C TYR A 308 10.91 14.13 -22.15
N LEU A 309 10.54 12.85 -22.16
CA LEU A 309 10.97 11.86 -21.14
C LEU A 309 12.48 11.70 -21.09
N MET A 310 13.14 11.72 -22.27
CA MET A 310 14.60 11.72 -22.34
C MET A 310 15.20 12.98 -21.72
N GLY A 311 14.69 14.16 -22.07
CA GLY A 311 15.11 15.43 -21.47
C GLY A 311 14.88 15.48 -19.96
N LEU A 312 13.76 14.94 -19.49
CA LEU A 312 13.42 14.82 -18.09
C LEU A 312 14.39 13.90 -17.34
N THR A 313 14.76 12.77 -17.95
CA THR A 313 15.76 11.84 -17.40
C THR A 313 17.12 12.51 -17.28
N LEU A 314 17.56 13.23 -18.32
CA LEU A 314 18.79 14.00 -18.31
C LEU A 314 18.76 15.10 -17.21
N TYR A 315 17.66 15.81 -17.07
CA TYR A 315 17.47 16.78 -15.99
C TYR A 315 17.59 16.15 -14.61
N ALA A 316 16.95 15.00 -14.39
CA ALA A 316 17.04 14.25 -13.14
C ALA A 316 18.49 13.77 -12.85
N THR A 317 19.23 13.37 -13.91
CA THR A 317 20.64 12.99 -13.81
C THR A 317 21.51 14.16 -13.36
N ILE A 318 21.32 15.34 -13.95
CA ILE A 318 22.02 16.58 -13.54
C ILE A 318 21.70 16.93 -12.07
N LYS A 319 20.48 16.65 -11.61
CA LYS A 319 20.07 16.79 -10.19
C LYS A 319 20.58 15.68 -9.27
N ARG A 320 21.49 14.82 -9.76
CA ARG A 320 22.13 13.71 -9.02
C ARG A 320 21.16 12.65 -8.52
N ASN A 321 20.04 12.44 -9.21
CA ASN A 321 19.15 11.31 -8.95
C ASN A 321 19.86 10.02 -9.40
N LYS A 322 20.24 9.18 -8.43
CA LYS A 322 20.99 7.94 -8.71
C LYS A 322 20.26 6.97 -9.64
N GLN A 323 18.93 6.96 -9.58
CA GLN A 323 18.10 6.08 -10.40
C GLN A 323 18.05 6.54 -11.86
N ALA A 324 18.24 7.83 -12.13
CA ALA A 324 18.21 8.39 -13.48
C ALA A 324 19.36 7.87 -14.38
N TYR A 325 20.50 7.49 -13.82
CA TYR A 325 21.62 6.96 -14.60
C TYR A 325 21.27 5.67 -15.34
N PHE A 326 20.49 4.79 -14.70
CA PHE A 326 20.05 3.53 -15.33
C PHE A 326 19.09 3.79 -16.49
N ILE A 327 18.11 4.68 -16.31
CA ILE A 327 17.19 5.04 -17.39
C ILE A 327 17.94 5.73 -18.52
N LEU A 328 18.89 6.62 -18.21
CA LEU A 328 19.69 7.31 -19.21
C LEU A 328 20.50 6.33 -20.07
N PHE A 329 21.03 5.28 -19.43
CA PHE A 329 21.74 4.22 -20.16
C PHE A 329 20.81 3.42 -21.08
N GLY A 330 19.59 3.10 -20.64
CA GLY A 330 18.57 2.49 -21.49
C GLY A 330 18.19 3.40 -22.68
N TRP A 331 18.02 4.72 -22.45
CA TRP A 331 17.80 5.70 -23.51
C TRP A 331 18.95 5.74 -24.53
N PHE A 332 20.19 5.62 -24.08
CA PHE A 332 21.35 5.61 -24.98
C PHE A 332 21.31 4.41 -25.94
N VAL A 333 20.98 3.21 -25.44
CA VAL A 333 20.81 2.00 -26.29
C VAL A 333 19.66 2.20 -27.30
N PHE A 334 18.53 2.73 -26.85
CA PHE A 334 17.38 3.01 -27.69
C PHE A 334 17.69 4.05 -28.78
N LEU A 335 18.42 5.12 -28.45
CA LEU A 335 18.82 6.16 -29.39
C LEU A 335 19.76 5.63 -30.48
N ILE A 336 20.71 4.76 -30.14
CA ILE A 336 21.58 4.12 -31.13
C ILE A 336 20.74 3.33 -32.12
N SER A 337 19.80 2.53 -31.65
CA SER A 337 18.88 1.75 -32.49
C SER A 337 18.01 2.65 -33.37
N GLY A 338 17.41 3.69 -32.79
CA GLY A 338 16.60 4.67 -33.54
C GLY A 338 17.40 5.41 -34.61
N LEU A 339 18.63 5.82 -34.31
CA LEU A 339 19.53 6.47 -35.25
C LEU A 339 19.89 5.52 -36.41
N THR A 340 20.23 4.27 -36.10
CA THR A 340 20.55 3.28 -37.13
C THR A 340 19.37 3.00 -38.04
N MET A 341 18.16 2.91 -37.46
CA MET A 341 16.91 2.77 -38.24
C MET A 341 16.67 3.98 -39.15
N PHE A 342 16.85 5.21 -38.64
CA PHE A 342 16.72 6.43 -39.39
C PHE A 342 17.71 6.51 -40.57
N LEU A 343 18.99 6.26 -40.33
CA LEU A 343 20.03 6.26 -41.34
C LEU A 343 19.76 5.22 -42.45
N SER A 344 19.26 4.05 -42.06
CA SER A 344 18.88 3.00 -43.02
C SER A 344 17.66 3.38 -43.82
N SER A 345 16.64 3.99 -43.21
CA SER A 345 15.42 4.42 -43.89
C SER A 345 15.67 5.61 -44.84
N ALA A 346 16.61 6.48 -44.46
CA ALA A 346 17.06 7.60 -45.33
C ALA A 346 17.98 7.14 -46.50
N GLY A 347 18.37 5.87 -46.51
CA GLY A 347 19.28 5.33 -47.54
C GLY A 347 20.71 5.82 -47.44
N ILE A 348 21.10 6.46 -46.32
CA ILE A 348 22.45 7.01 -46.09
C ILE A 348 23.44 5.89 -45.76
N PHE A 349 23.04 4.94 -44.90
CA PHE A 349 23.87 3.83 -44.50
C PHE A 349 23.00 2.61 -44.19
N ASN A 350 23.23 1.49 -44.88
CA ASN A 350 22.43 0.29 -44.68
C ASN A 350 22.96 -0.57 -43.53
N VAL A 351 22.64 -0.18 -42.28
CA VAL A 351 23.07 -0.86 -41.07
C VAL A 351 22.49 -2.28 -41.00
N TYR A 352 21.28 -2.50 -41.49
CA TYR A 352 20.61 -3.81 -41.44
C TYR A 352 21.36 -4.92 -42.17
N ASN A 353 22.20 -4.59 -43.17
CA ASN A 353 23.04 -5.60 -43.81
C ASN A 353 24.08 -6.18 -42.86
N TYR A 354 24.53 -5.43 -41.85
CA TYR A 354 25.53 -5.86 -40.88
C TYR A 354 24.91 -6.31 -39.55
N PHE A 355 23.83 -5.65 -39.13
CA PHE A 355 23.12 -5.87 -37.86
C PHE A 355 21.60 -5.94 -38.07
N PRO A 356 21.08 -7.02 -38.68
CA PRO A 356 19.67 -7.12 -39.08
C PRO A 356 18.70 -7.09 -37.89
N TYR A 357 19.14 -7.42 -36.70
CA TYR A 357 18.32 -7.52 -35.47
C TYR A 357 18.69 -6.47 -34.42
N ILE A 358 19.23 -5.34 -34.84
CA ILE A 358 19.70 -4.30 -33.89
C ILE A 358 18.53 -3.71 -33.08
N VAL A 359 17.33 -3.65 -33.65
CA VAL A 359 16.11 -3.14 -32.99
C VAL A 359 15.66 -4.09 -31.90
N GLU A 360 15.57 -5.39 -32.20
CA GLU A 360 15.20 -6.44 -31.25
C GLU A 360 16.21 -6.55 -30.13
N ALA A 361 17.51 -6.52 -30.47
CA ALA A 361 18.58 -6.53 -29.49
C ALA A 361 18.54 -5.30 -28.56
N SER A 362 18.19 -4.12 -29.09
CA SER A 362 18.08 -2.92 -28.28
C SER A 362 16.88 -2.97 -27.30
N PHE A 363 15.72 -3.47 -27.73
CA PHE A 363 14.56 -3.66 -26.84
C PHE A 363 14.85 -4.65 -25.71
N VAL A 364 15.48 -5.80 -26.00
CA VAL A 364 15.86 -6.76 -24.98
C VAL A 364 16.90 -6.17 -24.02
N SER A 365 17.88 -5.44 -24.56
CA SER A 365 18.91 -4.78 -23.73
C SER A 365 18.32 -3.70 -22.84
N GLU A 366 17.48 -2.82 -23.37
CA GLU A 366 16.76 -1.80 -22.61
C GLU A 366 15.89 -2.45 -21.53
N ALA A 367 15.10 -3.47 -21.89
CA ALA A 367 14.25 -4.18 -20.97
C ALA A 367 15.05 -4.86 -19.84
N THR A 368 16.20 -5.42 -20.15
CA THR A 368 17.10 -6.00 -19.15
C THR A 368 17.68 -4.92 -18.23
N ILE A 369 18.15 -3.80 -18.79
CA ILE A 369 18.69 -2.67 -18.01
C ILE A 369 17.64 -2.12 -17.04
N PHE A 370 16.41 -1.92 -17.51
CA PHE A 370 15.33 -1.40 -16.64
C PHE A 370 14.91 -2.42 -15.57
N SER A 371 14.92 -3.71 -15.88
CA SER A 371 14.67 -4.77 -14.88
C SER A 371 15.75 -4.77 -13.79
N ILE A 372 17.03 -4.61 -14.17
CA ILE A 372 18.14 -4.47 -13.23
C ILE A 372 18.01 -3.18 -12.41
N ALA A 373 17.64 -2.08 -13.05
CA ALA A 373 17.42 -0.79 -12.38
C ALA A 373 16.32 -0.88 -11.32
N LEU A 374 15.20 -1.54 -11.65
CA LEU A 374 14.11 -1.79 -10.72
C LEU A 374 14.55 -2.68 -9.54
N ALA A 375 15.31 -3.76 -9.80
CA ALA A 375 15.86 -4.62 -8.74
C ALA A 375 16.81 -3.83 -7.81
N ASN A 376 17.67 -2.99 -8.37
CA ASN A 376 18.56 -2.13 -7.59
C ASN A 376 17.80 -1.10 -6.75
N ARG A 377 16.69 -0.58 -7.26
CA ARG A 377 15.79 0.32 -6.50
C ARG A 377 15.21 -0.37 -5.27
N ILE A 378 14.76 -1.63 -5.38
CA ILE A 378 14.27 -2.40 -4.23
C ILE A 378 15.37 -2.52 -3.17
N ASN A 379 16.57 -2.91 -3.56
CA ASN A 379 17.68 -3.03 -2.63
C ASN A 379 17.98 -1.71 -1.91
N SER A 380 17.92 -0.58 -2.64
CA SER A 380 18.10 0.75 -2.04
C SER A 380 16.97 1.07 -1.04
N LEU A 381 15.71 0.86 -1.43
CA LEU A 381 14.56 1.12 -0.56
C LEU A 381 14.56 0.22 0.68
N GLN A 382 14.96 -1.04 0.53
CA GLN A 382 15.10 -1.97 1.65
C GLN A 382 16.18 -1.48 2.63
N LYS A 383 17.32 -1.06 2.11
CA LYS A 383 18.41 -0.50 2.94
C LYS A 383 17.96 0.76 3.70
N ASP A 384 17.29 1.69 3.02
CA ASP A 384 16.75 2.91 3.64
C ASP A 384 15.73 2.57 4.75
N LYS A 385 14.88 1.58 4.50
CA LYS A 385 13.91 1.06 5.49
C LYS A 385 14.61 0.44 6.70
N ASP A 386 15.64 -0.37 6.47
CA ASP A 386 16.39 -1.02 7.56
C ASP A 386 17.15 0.01 8.40
N GLU A 387 17.71 1.06 7.79
CA GLU A 387 18.34 2.18 8.49
C GLU A 387 17.30 2.98 9.32
N ALA A 388 16.12 3.25 8.75
CA ALA A 388 15.04 3.91 9.46
C ALA A 388 14.54 3.08 10.65
N ASN A 389 14.36 1.78 10.46
CA ASN A 389 13.96 0.86 11.52
C ASN A 389 15.00 0.80 12.65
N LYS A 390 16.30 0.75 12.33
CA LYS A 390 17.38 0.81 13.34
C LYS A 390 17.30 2.09 14.17
N LYS A 391 17.11 3.24 13.52
CA LYS A 391 16.94 4.52 14.24
C LYS A 391 15.72 4.51 15.15
N LEU A 392 14.60 3.95 14.68
CA LEU A 392 13.37 3.83 15.47
C LEU A 392 13.59 2.96 16.72
N ILE A 393 14.25 1.81 16.57
CA ILE A 393 14.57 0.90 17.68
C ILE A 393 15.45 1.61 18.72
N ILE A 394 16.51 2.31 18.29
CA ILE A 394 17.39 3.07 19.20
C ILE A 394 16.59 4.14 19.95
N ASN A 395 15.73 4.88 19.27
CA ASN A 395 14.88 5.90 19.91
C ASN A 395 13.92 5.29 20.93
N GLN A 396 13.30 4.15 20.63
CA GLN A 396 12.44 3.42 21.56
C GLN A 396 13.21 2.93 22.79
N GLN A 397 14.41 2.40 22.60
CA GLN A 397 15.28 1.97 23.71
C GLN A 397 15.65 3.13 24.62
N ASN A 398 16.08 4.26 24.06
CA ASN A 398 16.41 5.47 24.83
C ASN A 398 15.20 6.01 25.60
N GLU A 399 14.01 6.02 25.00
CA GLU A 399 12.79 6.47 25.67
C GLU A 399 12.37 5.51 26.79
N THR A 400 12.49 4.20 26.57
CA THR A 400 12.22 3.18 27.60
C THR A 400 13.17 3.34 28.78
N GLU A 401 14.45 3.58 28.53
CA GLU A 401 15.43 3.82 29.59
C GLU A 401 15.13 5.11 30.38
N ARG A 402 14.76 6.19 29.67
CA ARG A 402 14.35 7.46 30.28
C ARG A 402 13.13 7.28 31.19
N LEU A 403 12.09 6.62 30.66
CA LEU A 403 10.87 6.34 31.45
C LEU A 403 11.14 5.44 32.65
N SER A 404 11.97 4.42 32.50
CA SER A 404 12.37 3.54 33.61
C SER A 404 13.05 4.31 34.75
N LYS A 405 13.98 5.22 34.41
CA LYS A 405 14.62 6.11 35.40
C LYS A 405 13.61 7.03 36.07
N GLU A 406 12.71 7.64 35.32
CA GLU A 406 11.67 8.52 35.87
C GLU A 406 10.72 7.78 36.80
N VAL A 407 10.25 6.57 36.39
CA VAL A 407 9.41 5.71 37.24
C VAL A 407 10.13 5.32 38.54
N SER A 408 11.42 4.96 38.45
CA SER A 408 12.23 4.61 39.63
C SER A 408 12.35 5.78 40.60
N LEU A 409 12.64 6.99 40.12
CA LEU A 409 12.71 8.21 40.93
C LEU A 409 11.38 8.51 41.61
N ARG A 410 10.28 8.54 40.84
CA ARG A 410 8.94 8.81 41.41
C ARG A 410 8.49 7.76 42.42
N THR A 411 8.86 6.49 42.19
CA THR A 411 8.56 5.41 43.14
C THR A 411 9.32 5.60 44.44
N SER A 412 10.58 6.04 44.37
CA SER A 412 11.38 6.37 45.55
C SER A 412 10.78 7.53 46.35
N ASP A 413 10.44 8.64 45.66
CA ASP A 413 9.82 9.82 46.27
C ASP A 413 8.47 9.49 46.92
N LEU A 414 7.66 8.68 46.26
CA LEU A 414 6.36 8.26 46.79
C LEU A 414 6.53 7.40 48.03
N LYS A 415 7.52 6.49 48.04
CA LYS A 415 7.83 5.64 49.19
C LYS A 415 8.30 6.48 50.41
N GLU A 416 9.16 7.48 50.18
CA GLU A 416 9.60 8.40 51.23
C GLU A 416 8.42 9.20 51.79
N THR A 417 7.56 9.74 50.93
CA THR A 417 6.35 10.47 51.34
C THR A 417 5.38 9.60 52.13
N LEU A 418 5.24 8.31 51.78
CA LEU A 418 4.40 7.37 52.54
C LEU A 418 4.95 7.15 53.95
N VAL A 419 6.26 6.92 54.09
CA VAL A 419 6.91 6.74 55.41
C VAL A 419 6.73 7.98 56.27
N GLU A 420 6.91 9.18 55.69
CA GLU A 420 6.68 10.45 56.40
C GLU A 420 5.23 10.57 56.91
N LYS A 421 4.26 10.27 56.05
CA LYS A 421 2.84 10.29 56.44
C LYS A 421 2.51 9.30 57.55
N GLU A 422 3.06 8.09 57.50
CA GLU A 422 2.87 7.08 58.55
C GLU A 422 3.44 7.57 59.90
N LEU A 423 4.62 8.19 59.89
CA LEU A 423 5.22 8.79 61.10
C LEU A 423 4.36 9.91 61.66
N LEU A 424 3.86 10.82 60.79
CA LEU A 424 2.98 11.91 61.20
C LEU A 424 1.67 11.41 61.81
N LEU A 425 1.06 10.39 61.21
CA LEU A 425 -0.15 9.76 61.77
C LEU A 425 0.11 9.14 63.15
N LYS A 426 1.22 8.46 63.29
CA LYS A 426 1.63 7.88 64.60
C LYS A 426 1.82 8.96 65.69
N GLU A 427 2.51 10.04 65.33
CA GLU A 427 2.72 11.18 66.28
C GLU A 427 1.39 11.84 66.63
N LEU A 428 0.49 12.04 65.65
CA LEU A 428 -0.82 12.63 65.93
C LEU A 428 -1.64 11.78 66.88
N ASN A 429 -1.61 10.45 66.73
CA ASN A 429 -2.32 9.52 67.58
C ASN A 429 -1.76 9.59 69.06
N HIS A 430 -0.45 9.65 69.23
CA HIS A 430 0.16 9.82 70.51
C HIS A 430 -0.24 11.15 71.18
N ARG A 431 -0.32 12.22 70.41
CA ARG A 431 -0.76 13.54 70.91
C ARG A 431 -2.22 13.54 71.33
N VAL A 432 -3.11 12.91 70.54
CA VAL A 432 -4.53 12.81 70.90
C VAL A 432 -4.70 12.06 72.22
N LYS A 433 -4.03 10.91 72.37
CA LYS A 433 -4.03 10.16 73.65
C LYS A 433 -3.54 11.01 74.82
N ASN A 434 -2.39 11.68 74.72
CA ASN A 434 -1.82 12.52 75.76
C ASN A 434 -2.76 13.68 76.10
N ASN A 435 -3.40 14.31 75.16
CA ASN A 435 -4.37 15.38 75.40
C ASN A 435 -5.58 14.87 76.21
N MET A 436 -6.12 13.69 75.84
CA MET A 436 -7.24 13.08 76.56
C MET A 436 -6.84 12.76 77.98
N GLN A 437 -5.65 12.18 78.23
CA GLN A 437 -5.14 11.91 79.56
C GLN A 437 -4.95 13.19 80.37
N THR A 438 -4.48 14.27 79.81
CA THR A 438 -4.34 15.57 80.44
C THR A 438 -5.70 16.12 80.87
N ILE A 439 -6.74 16.03 80.00
CA ILE A 439 -8.09 16.47 80.31
C ILE A 439 -8.67 15.64 81.45
N VAL A 440 -8.48 14.33 81.46
CA VAL A 440 -8.90 13.44 82.58
C VAL A 440 -8.25 13.85 83.88
N SER A 441 -6.95 14.14 83.85
CA SER A 441 -6.20 14.56 85.07
C SER A 441 -6.70 15.92 85.63
N LEU A 442 -7.01 16.87 84.73
CA LEU A 442 -7.58 18.17 85.12
C LEU A 442 -8.97 18.02 85.74
N ILE A 443 -9.84 17.18 85.15
CA ILE A 443 -11.19 16.89 85.65
C ILE A 443 -11.07 16.23 87.02
N ARG A 444 -10.12 15.33 87.22
CA ARG A 444 -9.87 14.69 88.57
C ARG A 444 -9.48 15.69 89.62
N LEU A 445 -8.52 16.57 89.28
CA LEU A 445 -8.08 17.63 90.26
C LEU A 445 -9.26 18.54 90.63
N GLN A 446 -10.11 18.91 89.68
CA GLN A 446 -11.27 19.74 89.98
C GLN A 446 -12.34 18.99 90.78
N ALA A 447 -12.53 17.67 90.53
CA ALA A 447 -13.49 16.84 91.25
C ALA A 447 -13.07 16.69 92.77
N ASP A 448 -11.76 16.59 93.02
CA ASP A 448 -11.22 16.45 94.40
C ASP A 448 -11.39 17.75 95.23
N GLU A 449 -11.49 18.93 94.64
CA GLU A 449 -11.71 20.21 95.28
C GLU A 449 -13.22 20.52 95.56
N ILE A 450 -14.12 19.82 94.98
CA ILE A 450 -15.55 20.08 95.06
C ILE A 450 -16.19 19.28 96.22
N HIS A 451 -16.80 19.95 97.19
CA HIS A 451 -17.46 19.34 98.33
C HIS A 451 -18.95 18.99 98.09
N ASN A 452 -19.41 18.99 96.91
CA ASN A 452 -20.78 18.64 96.51
C ASN A 452 -20.82 17.26 95.86
N GLU A 453 -21.32 16.25 96.56
CA GLU A 453 -21.38 14.85 96.11
C GLU A 453 -22.00 14.68 94.72
N LYS A 454 -23.07 15.44 94.43
CA LYS A 454 -23.75 15.36 93.10
C LYS A 454 -22.91 15.91 91.99
N LEU A 455 -22.12 16.94 92.25
CA LEU A 455 -21.21 17.51 91.25
C LEU A 455 -19.97 16.65 91.07
N GLN A 456 -19.45 16.04 92.10
CA GLN A 456 -18.38 15.03 92.02
C GLN A 456 -18.77 13.82 91.17
N ASP A 457 -20.01 13.32 91.35
CA ASP A 457 -20.51 12.17 90.52
C ASP A 457 -20.64 12.52 89.05
N ILE A 458 -21.07 13.76 88.71
CA ILE A 458 -21.09 14.25 87.34
C ILE A 458 -19.68 14.33 86.78
N LEU A 459 -18.68 14.89 87.48
CA LEU A 459 -17.32 15.00 87.01
C LEU A 459 -16.66 13.62 86.85
N LYS A 460 -16.92 12.70 87.75
CA LYS A 460 -16.46 11.29 87.65
C LYS A 460 -17.07 10.59 86.42
N THR A 461 -18.34 10.89 86.08
CA THR A 461 -18.97 10.36 84.91
C THR A 461 -18.34 10.92 83.64
N ILE A 462 -18.02 12.22 83.54
CA ILE A 462 -17.31 12.83 82.44
C ILE A 462 -15.91 12.25 82.27
N GLN A 463 -15.18 12.06 83.41
CA GLN A 463 -13.86 11.43 83.38
C GLN A 463 -13.88 10.03 82.79
N ASN A 464 -14.82 9.18 83.25
CA ASN A 464 -14.96 7.83 82.76
C ASN A 464 -15.29 7.83 81.22
N ARG A 465 -16.10 8.77 80.73
CA ARG A 465 -16.40 8.93 79.31
C ARG A 465 -15.15 9.30 78.51
N ILE A 466 -14.32 10.22 78.97
CA ILE A 466 -13.09 10.62 78.30
C ILE A 466 -12.06 9.48 78.30
N ASN A 467 -11.96 8.73 79.37
CA ASN A 467 -11.12 7.55 79.49
C ASN A 467 -11.56 6.48 78.45
N ALA A 468 -12.83 6.18 78.42
CA ALA A 468 -13.39 5.26 77.39
C ALA A 468 -13.09 5.75 76.01
N MET A 469 -13.23 7.06 75.73
CA MET A 469 -12.92 7.65 74.41
C MET A 469 -11.42 7.55 74.11
N SER A 470 -10.53 7.74 75.06
CA SER A 470 -9.08 7.59 74.90
C SER A 470 -8.67 6.16 74.62
N HIS A 471 -9.25 5.21 75.33
CA HIS A 471 -9.00 3.78 75.07
C HIS A 471 -9.50 3.32 73.73
N LEU A 472 -10.66 3.76 73.36
CA LEU A 472 -11.29 3.60 72.03
C LEU A 472 -10.39 4.07 70.92
N HIS A 473 -9.86 5.28 71.09
CA HIS A 473 -8.95 5.86 70.09
C HIS A 473 -7.68 4.99 69.96
N GLU A 474 -7.16 4.44 71.05
CA GLU A 474 -5.98 3.56 71.01
C GLU A 474 -6.25 2.23 70.34
N LEU A 475 -7.40 1.60 70.56
CA LEU A 475 -7.79 0.34 69.92
C LEU A 475 -8.01 0.51 68.41
N LEU A 476 -8.61 1.60 68.00
CA LEU A 476 -8.89 1.88 66.55
C LEU A 476 -7.61 2.12 65.76
N TYR A 477 -6.60 2.71 66.34
CA TYR A 477 -5.33 3.02 65.66
C TYR A 477 -4.25 1.94 65.79
N LYS A 478 -4.50 0.85 66.57
CA LYS A 478 -3.61 -0.33 66.61
C LYS A 478 -3.85 -1.29 65.46
N GLN A 479 -4.97 -1.20 64.73
CA GLN A 479 -5.29 -2.04 63.57
C GLN A 479 -4.78 -1.41 62.30
N ASP A 480 -4.02 -2.15 61.50
CA ASP A 480 -3.43 -1.71 60.22
C ASP A 480 -4.45 -1.35 59.12
N ASN A 481 -5.75 -1.54 59.37
CA ASN A 481 -6.81 -1.31 58.39
C ASN A 481 -7.72 -0.16 58.80
N ILE A 482 -7.49 1.02 58.21
CA ILE A 482 -8.13 2.29 58.59
C ILE A 482 -9.61 2.40 58.12
N SER A 483 -10.09 1.51 57.26
CA SER A 483 -11.42 1.67 56.67
C SER A 483 -12.58 1.03 57.44
N HIS A 484 -12.39 -0.12 58.07
CA HIS A 484 -13.41 -0.81 58.85
C HIS A 484 -12.80 -1.42 60.08
N VAL A 485 -13.54 -1.31 61.22
CA VAL A 485 -13.13 -1.83 62.52
C VAL A 485 -13.70 -3.23 62.66
N ASN A 486 -12.91 -4.17 63.24
CA ASN A 486 -13.50 -5.40 63.76
C ASN A 486 -14.39 -5.06 64.94
N THR A 487 -15.68 -4.84 64.64
CA THR A 487 -16.63 -4.31 65.63
C THR A 487 -16.87 -5.26 66.78
N TYR A 488 -16.70 -6.58 66.57
CA TYR A 488 -16.81 -7.59 67.62
C TYR A 488 -15.70 -7.40 68.66
N GLU A 489 -14.43 -7.44 68.28
CA GLU A 489 -13.26 -7.25 69.17
C GLU A 489 -13.33 -5.91 69.91
N TYR A 490 -13.78 -4.89 69.21
CA TYR A 490 -13.92 -3.56 69.71
C TYR A 490 -14.99 -3.47 70.81
N PHE A 491 -16.20 -4.04 70.60
CA PHE A 491 -17.26 -4.04 71.59
C PHE A 491 -16.91 -4.96 72.81
N GLU A 492 -16.31 -6.12 72.52
CA GLU A 492 -15.83 -7.06 73.52
C GLU A 492 -14.86 -6.35 74.55
N ALA A 493 -13.83 -5.66 74.02
CA ALA A 493 -12.87 -4.93 74.86
C ALA A 493 -13.55 -3.81 75.67
N LEU A 494 -14.52 -3.13 75.11
CA LEU A 494 -15.26 -2.06 75.81
C LEU A 494 -16.18 -2.61 76.89
N ILE A 495 -16.79 -3.76 76.66
CA ILE A 495 -17.64 -4.47 77.59
C ILE A 495 -16.81 -4.95 78.81
N GLU A 496 -15.63 -5.56 78.55
CA GLU A 496 -14.69 -5.99 79.60
C GLU A 496 -14.31 -4.84 80.52
N GLU A 497 -13.98 -3.66 79.97
CA GLU A 497 -13.61 -2.47 80.76
C GLU A 497 -14.76 -1.97 81.67
N VAL A 498 -16.01 -2.03 81.15
CA VAL A 498 -17.18 -1.64 81.94
C VAL A 498 -17.46 -2.66 83.04
N ILE A 499 -17.39 -3.97 82.75
CA ILE A 499 -17.57 -5.03 83.77
C ILE A 499 -16.57 -4.87 84.90
N ASP A 500 -15.30 -4.69 84.56
CA ASP A 500 -14.23 -4.53 85.60
C ASP A 500 -14.46 -3.33 86.51
N SER A 501 -15.10 -2.26 85.98
CA SER A 501 -15.39 -1.04 86.77
C SER A 501 -16.50 -1.21 87.78
N TYR A 502 -17.44 -2.15 87.60
CA TYR A 502 -18.64 -2.27 88.44
C TYR A 502 -18.71 -3.53 89.33
N GLN A 503 -17.87 -4.56 89.04
CA GLN A 503 -17.76 -5.80 89.89
C GLN A 503 -19.14 -6.46 90.17
N LYS A 504 -20.04 -6.47 89.20
CA LYS A 504 -21.36 -7.09 89.27
C LYS A 504 -21.41 -8.34 88.35
N ASP A 505 -22.09 -9.35 88.83
CA ASP A 505 -22.25 -10.63 88.08
C ASP A 505 -23.44 -10.51 87.16
N VAL A 506 -23.24 -9.92 85.98
CA VAL A 506 -24.24 -9.70 84.95
C VAL A 506 -23.78 -10.41 83.64
N ASP A 507 -24.59 -11.32 83.17
CA ASP A 507 -24.35 -11.99 81.91
C ASP A 507 -24.54 -11.03 80.71
N ILE A 508 -23.59 -11.09 79.75
CA ILE A 508 -23.73 -10.28 78.49
C ILE A 508 -23.73 -11.20 77.29
N ASP A 509 -24.80 -11.10 76.48
CA ASP A 509 -24.96 -11.80 75.22
C ASP A 509 -24.58 -10.86 74.10
N LEU A 510 -23.47 -11.14 73.39
CA LEU A 510 -22.91 -10.30 72.31
C LEU A 510 -23.05 -10.96 70.98
N ASP A 511 -23.91 -10.44 70.09
CA ASP A 511 -24.14 -10.88 68.74
C ASP A 511 -23.83 -9.77 67.72
N ILE A 512 -22.60 -9.70 67.26
CA ILE A 512 -22.10 -8.68 66.35
C ILE A 512 -21.85 -9.33 64.96
N ARG A 513 -22.68 -8.99 63.99
CA ARG A 513 -22.64 -9.55 62.62
C ARG A 513 -22.32 -8.51 61.54
N ALA A 514 -22.05 -7.24 61.93
CA ALA A 514 -21.70 -6.18 61.00
C ALA A 514 -20.43 -5.48 61.45
N ASN A 515 -19.54 -5.19 60.47
CA ASN A 515 -18.42 -4.27 60.68
C ASN A 515 -18.86 -2.88 60.23
N ILE A 516 -18.53 -1.87 61.02
CA ILE A 516 -18.89 -0.47 60.78
C ILE A 516 -17.67 0.39 60.52
N LYS A 517 -17.85 1.54 59.86
CA LYS A 517 -16.76 2.50 59.62
C LYS A 517 -16.19 3.01 60.96
N MET A 518 -14.92 3.34 60.96
CA MET A 518 -14.21 3.83 62.16
C MET A 518 -14.94 4.97 62.88
N GLU A 519 -15.44 5.94 62.10
CA GLU A 519 -16.19 7.07 62.68
C GLU A 519 -17.48 6.61 63.37
N GLN A 520 -18.22 5.69 62.80
CA GLN A 520 -19.44 5.09 63.35
C GLN A 520 -19.11 4.26 64.60
N ALA A 521 -18.00 3.52 64.59
CA ALA A 521 -17.55 2.72 65.71
C ALA A 521 -17.31 3.57 66.97
N VAL A 522 -16.71 4.75 66.82
CA VAL A 522 -16.53 5.71 67.95
C VAL A 522 -17.86 6.08 68.57
N TYR A 523 -18.87 6.43 67.73
CA TYR A 523 -20.17 6.83 68.29
C TYR A 523 -20.96 5.65 68.87
N CYS A 524 -20.90 4.48 68.25
CA CYS A 524 -21.48 3.25 68.80
C CYS A 524 -20.84 2.82 70.10
N GLY A 525 -19.55 2.95 70.20
CA GLY A 525 -18.82 2.67 71.49
C GLY A 525 -19.22 3.59 72.64
N LEU A 526 -19.35 4.90 72.38
CA LEU A 526 -19.83 5.86 73.36
C LEU A 526 -21.26 5.56 73.74
N ILE A 527 -22.13 5.23 72.79
CA ILE A 527 -23.52 4.83 73.05
C ILE A 527 -23.54 3.56 73.93
N LEU A 528 -22.79 2.55 73.54
CA LEU A 528 -22.69 1.28 74.26
C LEU A 528 -22.24 1.51 75.75
N ASN A 529 -21.16 2.29 75.91
CA ASN A 529 -20.64 2.62 77.25
C ASN A 529 -21.70 3.28 78.12
N GLU A 530 -22.48 4.22 77.56
CA GLU A 530 -23.56 4.87 78.31
C GLU A 530 -24.71 3.91 78.69
N LEU A 531 -25.12 3.08 77.75
CA LEU A 531 -26.20 2.13 77.98
C LEU A 531 -25.82 1.06 78.96
N LEU A 532 -24.59 0.50 78.88
CA LEU A 532 -24.02 -0.44 79.87
C LEU A 532 -23.93 0.18 81.20
N THR A 533 -23.33 1.37 81.30
CA THR A 533 -23.19 2.10 82.62
C THR A 533 -24.55 2.31 83.26
N ASN A 534 -25.58 2.68 82.49
CA ASN A 534 -26.94 2.86 83.00
C ASN A 534 -27.53 1.53 83.50
N SER A 535 -27.34 0.44 82.77
CA SER A 535 -27.82 -0.88 83.17
C SER A 535 -27.13 -1.37 84.41
N PHE A 536 -25.81 -1.23 84.52
CA PHE A 536 -25.07 -1.58 85.74
C PHE A 536 -25.44 -0.73 86.96
N LYS A 537 -25.74 0.57 86.80
CA LYS A 537 -26.10 1.46 87.88
C LYS A 537 -27.54 1.28 88.38
N TYR A 538 -28.47 1.10 87.44
CA TYR A 538 -29.91 1.28 87.72
C TYR A 538 -30.76 0.07 87.48
N ALA A 539 -30.39 -0.85 86.52
CA ALA A 539 -31.27 -1.91 86.15
C ALA A 539 -31.29 -3.11 87.09
N PHE A 540 -30.15 -3.39 87.77
CA PHE A 540 -29.96 -4.61 88.60
C PHE A 540 -29.71 -4.29 90.06
N PRO A 541 -30.78 -4.07 90.90
CA PRO A 541 -30.61 -3.84 92.32
C PRO A 541 -30.02 -5.03 93.07
N ASP A 542 -30.34 -6.27 92.65
CA ASP A 542 -29.90 -7.51 93.24
C ASP A 542 -28.62 -8.11 92.64
N PHE A 543 -27.88 -7.33 91.85
CA PHE A 543 -26.62 -7.68 91.17
C PHE A 543 -26.67 -8.86 90.19
N ILE A 544 -27.86 -9.36 89.83
CA ILE A 544 -28.05 -10.44 88.81
C ILE A 544 -28.87 -9.94 87.66
N GLY A 545 -28.40 -10.15 86.42
CA GLY A 545 -29.12 -9.74 85.27
C GLY A 545 -28.49 -10.21 83.96
N ASN A 546 -29.16 -9.89 82.85
CA ASN A 546 -28.63 -10.18 81.48
C ASN A 546 -28.79 -8.92 80.58
N ILE A 547 -27.74 -8.66 79.83
CA ILE A 547 -27.74 -7.60 78.78
C ILE A 547 -27.48 -8.23 77.44
N GLU A 548 -28.37 -8.04 76.51
CA GLU A 548 -28.26 -8.49 75.12
C GLU A 548 -27.80 -7.31 74.22
N ILE A 549 -26.71 -7.51 73.50
CA ILE A 549 -26.11 -6.52 72.60
C ILE A 549 -26.06 -7.12 71.16
N LYS A 550 -26.75 -6.49 70.20
CA LYS A 550 -26.76 -6.95 68.80
C LYS A 550 -26.41 -5.84 67.86
N LEU A 551 -25.55 -6.13 66.88
CA LEU A 551 -25.25 -5.26 65.75
C LEU A 551 -25.25 -6.09 64.44
N PHE A 552 -26.19 -5.76 63.55
CA PHE A 552 -26.33 -6.48 62.30
C PHE A 552 -26.83 -5.58 61.18
N LYS A 553 -26.57 -5.98 59.94
CA LYS A 553 -27.04 -5.30 58.73
C LYS A 553 -28.27 -6.01 58.18
N GLN A 554 -29.32 -5.24 57.92
CA GLN A 554 -30.55 -5.72 57.28
C GLN A 554 -31.10 -4.66 56.31
N ASN A 555 -31.38 -5.05 55.06
CA ASN A 555 -31.95 -4.16 54.01
C ASN A 555 -31.18 -2.84 53.84
N ASN A 556 -29.83 -2.90 53.79
CA ASN A 556 -28.92 -1.75 53.70
C ASN A 556 -29.01 -0.77 54.89
N GLN A 557 -29.50 -1.23 56.03
CA GLN A 557 -29.51 -0.50 57.28
C GLN A 557 -28.73 -1.27 58.33
N ILE A 558 -27.99 -0.56 59.14
CA ILE A 558 -27.33 -1.11 60.33
C ILE A 558 -28.28 -0.91 61.50
N ILE A 559 -28.46 -2.00 62.28
CA ILE A 559 -29.32 -2.06 63.45
C ILE A 559 -28.44 -2.35 64.64
N PHE A 560 -28.38 -1.39 65.57
CA PHE A 560 -27.72 -1.53 66.85
C PHE A 560 -28.77 -1.62 67.94
N HIS A 561 -28.77 -2.72 68.67
CA HIS A 561 -29.76 -3.07 69.67
C HIS A 561 -29.11 -3.46 70.98
N VAL A 562 -29.50 -2.80 72.09
CA VAL A 562 -29.05 -3.08 73.44
C VAL A 562 -30.28 -3.21 74.34
N LYS A 563 -30.35 -4.34 75.02
CA LYS A 563 -31.48 -4.65 75.92
C LYS A 563 -31.04 -5.24 77.22
N ASP A 564 -31.49 -4.69 78.35
CA ASP A 564 -31.37 -5.29 79.66
C ASP A 564 -32.71 -5.89 80.12
N ASN A 565 -32.62 -6.85 81.07
CA ASN A 565 -33.77 -7.49 81.68
C ASN A 565 -34.03 -6.96 83.10
N GLY A 566 -33.59 -5.74 83.42
CA GLY A 566 -33.70 -5.13 84.74
C GLY A 566 -35.07 -4.52 85.04
N VAL A 567 -35.10 -3.68 86.13
CA VAL A 567 -36.34 -3.09 86.65
C VAL A 567 -37.00 -2.05 85.75
N GLY A 568 -36.33 -1.57 84.67
CA GLY A 568 -36.80 -0.55 83.78
C GLY A 568 -37.05 0.83 84.43
N PHE A 569 -37.69 1.73 83.66
CA PHE A 569 -38.10 3.06 84.14
C PHE A 569 -39.54 3.00 84.64
N GLY A 570 -39.83 3.52 85.80
CA GLY A 570 -41.20 3.70 86.27
C GLY A 570 -41.94 4.76 85.43
N GLU A 571 -43.28 4.64 85.34
CA GLU A 571 -44.13 5.44 84.42
C GLU A 571 -44.04 6.97 84.54
N ASN A 572 -43.34 7.52 85.57
CA ASN A 572 -43.25 8.96 85.81
C ASN A 572 -41.82 9.56 85.79
N LYS A 573 -40.79 8.86 85.31
CA LYS A 573 -39.46 9.45 85.12
C LYS A 573 -39.28 9.99 83.76
N LYS A 574 -39.26 11.32 83.58
CA LYS A 574 -38.80 11.97 82.34
C LYS A 574 -37.37 11.50 82.02
N THR A 575 -37.16 11.18 80.78
CA THR A 575 -35.90 10.72 80.18
C THR A 575 -34.81 11.81 80.12
N ASP A 576 -34.81 12.81 81.01
CA ASP A 576 -33.86 13.95 80.96
C ASP A 576 -32.54 13.68 81.74
N SER A 577 -32.04 12.45 81.67
CA SER A 577 -30.69 12.19 82.18
C SER A 577 -29.63 12.59 81.16
N LEU A 578 -28.51 13.19 81.59
CA LEU A 578 -27.42 13.61 80.68
C LEU A 578 -26.93 12.47 79.79
N GLY A 579 -26.94 11.22 80.27
CA GLY A 579 -26.52 10.04 79.52
C GLY A 579 -27.46 9.70 78.33
N LEU A 580 -28.79 9.67 78.61
CA LEU A 580 -29.76 9.38 77.55
C LEU A 580 -29.85 10.50 76.51
N THR A 581 -29.62 11.77 76.95
CA THR A 581 -29.53 12.91 75.99
C THR A 581 -28.30 12.77 75.12
N LEU A 582 -27.16 12.28 75.62
CA LEU A 582 -25.98 11.99 74.83
C LEU A 582 -26.24 10.87 73.82
N VAL A 583 -26.86 9.77 74.23
CA VAL A 583 -27.23 8.65 73.37
C VAL A 583 -28.15 9.13 72.25
N ASP A 584 -29.20 9.92 72.52
CA ASP A 584 -30.11 10.49 71.52
C ASP A 584 -29.37 11.41 70.58
N THR A 585 -28.48 12.27 71.10
CA THR A 585 -27.68 13.20 70.28
C THR A 585 -26.73 12.44 69.31
N LEU A 586 -26.01 11.42 69.82
CA LEU A 586 -25.10 10.63 69.00
C LEU A 586 -25.86 9.83 67.94
N ALA A 587 -26.99 9.22 68.32
CA ALA A 587 -27.80 8.44 67.36
C ALA A 587 -28.37 9.31 66.26
N LYS A 588 -28.94 10.47 66.57
CA LYS A 588 -29.59 11.34 65.58
C LYS A 588 -28.64 12.21 64.79
N ASN A 589 -27.66 12.84 65.47
CA ASN A 589 -26.81 13.85 64.83
C ASN A 589 -25.56 13.28 64.24
N GLN A 590 -24.96 12.23 64.80
CA GLN A 590 -23.70 11.65 64.36
C GLN A 590 -23.92 10.41 63.46
N LEU A 591 -24.74 9.46 63.93
CA LEU A 591 -25.09 8.28 63.10
C LEU A 591 -26.19 8.58 62.09
N LYS A 592 -26.84 9.75 62.16
CA LYS A 592 -27.98 10.14 61.34
C LYS A 592 -29.09 9.08 61.33
N GLY A 593 -29.26 8.39 62.45
CA GLY A 593 -30.17 7.28 62.64
C GLY A 593 -31.40 7.65 63.43
N ASN A 594 -32.34 6.70 63.51
CA ASN A 594 -33.50 6.76 64.36
C ASN A 594 -33.27 5.95 65.62
N ILE A 595 -33.65 6.47 66.78
CA ILE A 595 -33.53 5.80 68.06
C ILE A 595 -34.93 5.55 68.66
N GLU A 596 -35.13 4.34 69.15
CA GLU A 596 -36.35 3.93 69.88
C GLU A 596 -35.92 3.35 71.26
N ILE A 597 -36.48 3.85 72.35
CA ILE A 597 -36.23 3.36 73.68
C ILE A 597 -37.55 2.90 74.31
N LYS A 598 -37.62 1.63 74.69
CA LYS A 598 -38.80 1.02 75.36
C LYS A 598 -38.41 0.54 76.73
N SER A 599 -39.32 0.72 77.73
CA SER A 599 -39.13 0.26 79.08
C SER A 599 -40.40 -0.48 79.59
N THR A 600 -40.42 -1.79 79.39
CA THR A 600 -41.53 -2.64 79.81
C THR A 600 -41.09 -3.72 80.77
N ASN A 601 -40.12 -4.53 80.51
CA ASN A 601 -39.44 -5.47 81.34
C ASN A 601 -37.92 -5.29 81.08
N GLY A 602 -37.29 -4.29 81.76
CA GLY A 602 -35.95 -3.80 81.45
C GLY A 602 -36.01 -2.61 80.47
N VAL A 603 -34.83 -2.19 80.00
CA VAL A 603 -34.70 -1.13 78.98
C VAL A 603 -34.20 -1.72 77.65
N GLU A 604 -34.94 -1.47 76.57
CA GLU A 604 -34.59 -1.85 75.24
C GLU A 604 -34.32 -0.60 74.38
N THR A 605 -33.12 -0.45 73.87
CA THR A 605 -32.69 0.65 72.98
C THR A 605 -32.35 0.09 71.62
N LYS A 606 -33.02 0.63 70.58
CA LYS A 606 -32.78 0.25 69.19
C LYS A 606 -32.44 1.48 68.37
N ILE A 607 -31.29 1.44 67.67
CA ILE A 607 -30.83 2.51 66.81
C ILE A 607 -30.67 1.93 65.38
N ILE A 608 -31.22 2.66 64.38
CA ILE A 608 -31.18 2.22 63.00
C ILE A 608 -30.68 3.37 62.16
N TRP A 609 -29.65 3.11 61.33
CA TRP A 609 -29.16 4.10 60.38
C TRP A 609 -28.85 3.44 59.03
N GLN A 610 -28.68 4.25 57.97
CA GLN A 610 -28.29 3.77 56.65
C GLN A 610 -26.81 3.40 56.63
N ASP A 611 -26.52 2.31 55.92
CA ASP A 611 -25.14 1.94 55.60
C ASP A 611 -24.77 2.68 54.31
N ASP A 612 -23.96 3.74 54.44
CA ASP A 612 -23.47 4.57 53.34
C ASP A 612 -22.18 3.93 52.74
N ASP A 613 -22.24 2.66 52.28
CA ASP A 613 -21.16 2.05 51.50
C ASP A 613 -21.16 2.54 50.05
#